data_386e509c63936179f0b3cf3a220825be
#
_entry.id   386e509c63936179f0b3cf3a220825be
#
_cell.length_a   1.000
_cell.length_b   1.000
_cell.length_c   1.000
_cell.angle_alpha   90.00
_cell.angle_beta   90.00
_cell.angle_gamma   90.00
#
_symmetry.space_group_name_H-M   'P 1'
#
loop_
_entity.id
_entity.type
_entity.pdbx_description
1 polymer ?
#
loop_
_entity_poly.entity_id
_entity_poly.type
_entity_poly.pdbx_seq_one_letter_code
_entity_poly.pdbx_strand_id
1 'polypeptide(L)'
;MSQRLAHNRPSPWRQLLAKILCVDDDPDVVSLKRKILEQAGYEVTTCISAEDAIREIERVAFDAVVTDWRLGHERGRAIVEAAKAHSTAPVVVVSGYVAEAFQAAEPMADIYLEKPADPRELVQILDTLLQARTVRSHDYSA
;
A
#
# COMPACT_ATOMS: atom_id res chain seq x y z
N MET A 1 -12.25 -1.43 -29.45
CA MET A 1 -11.32 -0.57 -28.72
C MET A 1 -11.95 0.07 -27.51
N SER A 2 -13.11 0.66 -27.65
CA SER A 2 -13.82 1.28 -26.52
C SER A 2 -14.19 0.27 -25.42
N GLN A 3 -14.53 -0.96 -25.81
CA GLN A 3 -14.82 -2.02 -24.84
C GLN A 3 -13.60 -2.38 -24.02
N ARG A 4 -12.42 -2.38 -24.63
CA ARG A 4 -11.18 -2.68 -23.94
C ARG A 4 -10.88 -1.62 -22.90
N LEU A 5 -11.11 -0.35 -23.25
CA LEU A 5 -10.93 0.76 -22.31
C LEU A 5 -11.92 0.67 -21.16
N ALA A 6 -13.17 0.26 -21.46
CA ALA A 6 -14.19 0.11 -20.45
C ALA A 6 -13.83 -0.98 -19.42
N HIS A 7 -13.25 -2.10 -19.90
CA HIS A 7 -12.81 -3.16 -19.00
C HIS A 7 -11.65 -2.76 -18.11
N ASN A 8 -10.81 -1.83 -18.57
CA ASN A 8 -9.65 -1.37 -17.85
C ASN A 8 -9.90 -0.12 -17.01
N ARG A 9 -11.14 0.37 -17.01
CA ARG A 9 -11.49 1.51 -16.19
C ARG A 9 -11.40 1.15 -14.72
N PRO A 10 -10.78 2.01 -13.90
CA PRO A 10 -10.79 1.79 -12.46
C PRO A 10 -12.21 1.87 -11.93
N SER A 11 -12.44 1.21 -10.79
CA SER A 11 -13.70 1.36 -10.05
C SER A 11 -13.91 2.82 -9.67
N PRO A 12 -15.15 3.28 -9.43
CA PRO A 12 -15.40 4.69 -9.10
C PRO A 12 -14.54 5.23 -7.97
N TRP A 13 -14.28 4.44 -6.95
CA TRP A 13 -13.45 4.87 -5.82
C TRP A 13 -11.96 4.99 -6.22
N ARG A 14 -11.50 4.24 -7.23
CA ARG A 14 -10.16 4.41 -7.81
C ARG A 14 -10.07 5.65 -8.68
N GLN A 15 -11.19 6.02 -9.33
CA GLN A 15 -11.23 7.21 -10.16
C GLN A 15 -11.02 8.49 -9.36
N LEU A 16 -11.16 8.43 -8.04
CA LEU A 16 -10.84 9.53 -7.15
C LEU A 16 -9.33 9.68 -6.93
N LEU A 17 -8.51 8.94 -7.69
CA LEU A 17 -7.04 8.98 -7.60
C LEU A 17 -6.55 8.66 -6.20
N ALA A 18 -6.96 7.49 -5.70
CA ALA A 18 -6.46 7.01 -4.42
C ALA A 18 -4.92 7.00 -4.43
N LYS A 19 -4.34 7.53 -3.37
CA LYS A 19 -2.90 7.69 -3.25
C LYS A 19 -2.29 6.57 -2.44
N ILE A 20 -1.32 5.89 -3.04
CA ILE A 20 -0.64 4.75 -2.43
C ILE A 20 0.83 5.10 -2.22
N LEU A 21 1.33 4.85 -1.03
CA LEU A 21 2.77 4.89 -0.77
C LEU A 21 3.30 3.48 -0.88
N CYS A 22 4.31 3.26 -1.71
CA CYS A 22 4.93 1.96 -1.92
C CYS A 22 6.41 2.02 -1.56
N VAL A 23 6.84 1.18 -0.63
CA VAL A 23 8.20 1.22 -0.09
C VAL A 23 8.88 -0.14 -0.26
N ASP A 24 10.04 -0.15 -0.89
CA ASP A 24 10.88 -1.32 -1.05
C ASP A 24 12.30 -0.82 -1.28
N ASP A 25 13.29 -1.45 -0.69
CA ASP A 25 14.68 -1.01 -0.81
C ASP A 25 15.31 -1.37 -2.17
N ASP A 26 14.66 -2.21 -2.95
CA ASP A 26 15.09 -2.55 -4.30
C ASP A 26 14.41 -1.60 -5.31
N PRO A 27 15.17 -0.70 -5.97
CA PRO A 27 14.57 0.26 -6.91
C PRO A 27 13.83 -0.40 -8.06
N ASP A 28 14.30 -1.55 -8.55
CA ASP A 28 13.65 -2.24 -9.65
C ASP A 28 12.32 -2.84 -9.24
N VAL A 29 12.26 -3.40 -8.03
CA VAL A 29 11.04 -3.98 -7.49
C VAL A 29 10.00 -2.89 -7.24
N VAL A 30 10.40 -1.79 -6.60
CA VAL A 30 9.46 -0.70 -6.31
C VAL A 30 8.96 -0.06 -7.60
N SER A 31 9.81 0.05 -8.61
CA SER A 31 9.43 0.60 -9.91
C SER A 31 8.40 -0.29 -10.61
N LEU A 32 8.58 -1.60 -10.54
CA LEU A 32 7.61 -2.54 -11.12
C LEU A 32 6.26 -2.46 -10.40
N LYS A 33 6.28 -2.44 -9.08
CA LYS A 33 5.06 -2.28 -8.29
C LYS A 33 4.34 -0.99 -8.65
N ARG A 34 5.09 0.10 -8.79
CA ARG A 34 4.53 1.39 -9.19
C ARG A 34 3.77 1.29 -10.51
N LYS A 35 4.40 0.68 -11.53
CA LYS A 35 3.76 0.55 -12.83
C LYS A 35 2.45 -0.21 -12.75
N ILE A 36 2.45 -1.31 -12.03
CA ILE A 36 1.27 -2.17 -11.91
C ILE A 36 0.16 -1.45 -11.17
N LEU A 37 0.48 -0.76 -10.09
CA LEU A 37 -0.50 -0.01 -9.32
C LEU A 37 -1.03 1.19 -10.10
N GLU A 38 -0.18 1.87 -10.85
CA GLU A 38 -0.62 2.99 -11.69
C GLU A 38 -1.55 2.51 -12.81
N GLN A 39 -1.27 1.35 -13.40
CA GLN A 39 -2.14 0.76 -14.41
C GLN A 39 -3.50 0.39 -13.82
N ALA A 40 -3.55 0.10 -12.53
CA ALA A 40 -4.78 -0.20 -11.84
C ALA A 40 -5.58 1.07 -11.46
N GLY A 41 -5.04 2.26 -11.71
CA GLY A 41 -5.74 3.53 -11.50
C GLY A 41 -5.34 4.27 -10.23
N TYR A 42 -4.26 3.86 -9.57
CA TYR A 42 -3.78 4.52 -8.37
C TYR A 42 -2.72 5.58 -8.67
N GLU A 43 -2.64 6.59 -7.84
CA GLU A 43 -1.54 7.54 -7.83
C GLU A 43 -0.51 7.00 -6.83
N VAL A 44 0.72 6.77 -7.29
CA VAL A 44 1.71 6.05 -6.49
C VAL A 44 2.94 6.92 -6.21
N THR A 45 3.30 7.00 -4.95
CA THR A 45 4.58 7.56 -4.51
C THR A 45 5.46 6.40 -4.08
N THR A 46 6.71 6.36 -4.53
CA THR A 46 7.64 5.30 -4.18
C THR A 46 8.78 5.84 -3.33
N CYS A 47 9.22 5.03 -2.36
CA CYS A 47 10.39 5.31 -1.54
C CYS A 47 11.22 4.05 -1.42
N ILE A 48 12.54 4.21 -1.24
CA ILE A 48 13.47 3.08 -1.09
C ILE A 48 14.06 3.00 0.32
N SER A 49 13.66 3.88 1.22
CA SER A 49 14.13 3.87 2.61
C SER A 49 12.98 4.18 3.55
N ALA A 50 13.11 3.74 4.79
CA ALA A 50 12.13 4.03 5.82
C ALA A 50 12.09 5.52 6.15
N GLU A 51 13.24 6.18 6.16
CA GLU A 51 13.33 7.61 6.45
C GLU A 51 12.51 8.43 5.46
N ASP A 52 12.70 8.19 4.16
CA ASP A 52 11.96 8.90 3.13
C ASP A 52 10.48 8.59 3.20
N ALA A 53 10.12 7.34 3.45
CA ALA A 53 8.72 6.92 3.56
C ALA A 53 8.02 7.63 4.73
N ILE A 54 8.67 7.70 5.88
CA ILE A 54 8.11 8.37 7.05
C ILE A 54 7.91 9.86 6.78
N ARG A 55 8.88 10.47 6.11
CA ARG A 55 8.78 11.89 5.72
C ARG A 55 7.59 12.13 4.81
N GLU A 56 7.34 11.23 3.87
CA GLU A 56 6.18 11.33 2.99
C GLU A 56 4.87 11.12 3.75
N ILE A 57 4.83 10.18 4.70
CA ILE A 57 3.64 9.94 5.53
C ILE A 57 3.27 11.18 6.34
N GLU A 58 4.27 11.90 6.83
CA GLU A 58 4.05 13.12 7.60
C GLU A 58 3.55 14.28 6.74
N ARG A 59 3.82 14.24 5.44
CA ARG A 59 3.54 15.33 4.52
C ARG A 59 2.30 15.12 3.67
N VAL A 60 1.98 13.88 3.33
CA VAL A 60 0.91 13.54 2.40
C VAL A 60 -0.05 12.57 3.06
N ALA A 61 -1.35 12.78 2.86
CA ALA A 61 -2.38 11.86 3.31
C ALA A 61 -2.54 10.75 2.27
N PHE A 62 -1.96 9.58 2.53
CA PHE A 62 -2.12 8.42 1.67
C PHE A 62 -3.39 7.64 2.02
N ASP A 63 -3.96 6.99 1.02
CA ASP A 63 -5.13 6.12 1.20
C ASP A 63 -4.73 4.71 1.59
N ALA A 64 -3.52 4.29 1.26
CA ALA A 64 -2.95 3.02 1.71
C ALA A 64 -1.43 3.10 1.66
N VAL A 65 -0.79 2.26 2.46
CA VAL A 65 0.68 2.14 2.51
C VAL A 65 1.05 0.69 2.28
N VAL A 66 1.97 0.45 1.36
CA VAL A 66 2.53 -0.87 1.07
C VAL A 66 4.02 -0.81 1.35
N THR A 67 4.50 -1.64 2.24
CA THR A 67 5.92 -1.64 2.58
C THR A 67 6.48 -3.05 2.72
N ASP A 68 7.76 -3.19 2.39
CA ASP A 68 8.53 -4.37 2.77
C ASP A 68 8.83 -4.30 4.26
N TRP A 69 9.04 -5.46 4.88
CA TRP A 69 9.43 -5.55 6.29
C TRP A 69 10.91 -5.23 6.48
N ARG A 70 11.76 -5.75 5.58
CA ARG A 70 13.20 -5.47 5.63
C ARG A 70 13.56 -4.42 4.59
N LEU A 71 14.18 -3.34 5.04
CA LEU A 71 14.58 -2.21 4.21
C LEU A 71 16.05 -1.90 4.48
N GLY A 72 16.95 -2.75 3.95
CA GLY A 72 18.36 -2.67 4.26
C GLY A 72 18.61 -2.94 5.74
N HIS A 73 19.16 -1.96 6.45
CA HIS A 73 19.38 -2.05 7.89
C HIS A 73 18.17 -1.70 8.72
N GLU A 74 17.15 -1.14 8.10
CA GLU A 74 15.94 -0.69 8.76
C GLU A 74 14.84 -1.73 8.65
N ARG A 75 13.76 -1.54 9.40
CA ARG A 75 12.59 -2.41 9.37
C ARG A 75 11.37 -1.61 9.00
N GLY A 76 10.48 -2.25 8.28
CA GLY A 76 9.18 -1.67 7.91
C GLY A 76 8.31 -1.32 9.11
N ARG A 77 8.63 -1.82 10.29
CA ARG A 77 7.92 -1.51 11.52
C ARG A 77 7.79 0.00 11.76
N ALA A 78 8.86 0.74 11.54
CA ALA A 78 8.83 2.19 11.73
C ALA A 78 7.83 2.86 10.78
N ILE A 79 7.72 2.33 9.56
CA ILE A 79 6.76 2.83 8.58
C ILE A 79 5.34 2.53 9.04
N VAL A 80 5.08 1.30 9.50
CA VAL A 80 3.76 0.91 10.00
C VAL A 80 3.36 1.80 11.18
N GLU A 81 4.26 2.01 12.12
CA GLU A 81 4.02 2.88 13.28
C GLU A 81 3.69 4.30 12.85
N ALA A 82 4.46 4.87 11.92
CA ALA A 82 4.23 6.21 11.43
C ALA A 82 2.88 6.33 10.72
N ALA A 83 2.56 5.36 9.88
CA ALA A 83 1.28 5.34 9.16
C ALA A 83 0.10 5.29 10.12
N LYS A 84 0.18 4.41 11.12
CA LYS A 84 -0.90 4.27 12.11
C LYS A 84 -1.03 5.49 13.01
N ALA A 85 0.07 6.19 13.27
CA ALA A 85 0.05 7.40 14.08
C ALA A 85 -0.58 8.59 13.33
N HIS A 86 -0.41 8.64 12.01
CA HIS A 86 -0.83 9.80 11.22
C HIS A 86 -2.16 9.63 10.48
N SER A 87 -2.65 8.38 10.32
CA SER A 87 -3.88 8.17 9.57
C SER A 87 -4.55 6.84 9.91
N THR A 88 -5.74 6.65 9.33
CA THR A 88 -6.47 5.37 9.39
C THR A 88 -6.26 4.55 8.12
N ALA A 89 -5.33 4.96 7.26
CA ALA A 89 -5.07 4.25 6.01
C ALA A 89 -4.61 2.82 6.28
N PRO A 90 -5.12 1.84 5.53
CA PRO A 90 -4.66 0.46 5.67
C PRO A 90 -3.19 0.34 5.29
N VAL A 91 -2.50 -0.57 6.00
CA VAL A 91 -1.08 -0.84 5.79
C VAL A 91 -0.90 -2.30 5.42
N VAL A 92 -0.23 -2.55 4.30
CA VAL A 92 0.08 -3.87 3.80
C VAL A 92 1.60 -4.06 3.89
N VAL A 93 2.02 -5.11 4.59
CA VAL A 93 3.43 -5.50 4.66
C VAL A 93 3.64 -6.67 3.71
N VAL A 94 4.60 -6.55 2.80
CA VAL A 94 4.97 -7.62 1.86
C VAL A 94 6.39 -8.05 2.22
N SER A 95 6.56 -9.31 2.65
CA SER A 95 7.86 -9.75 3.14
C SER A 95 8.10 -11.23 2.93
N GLY A 96 9.37 -11.61 2.72
CA GLY A 96 9.80 -13.00 2.79
C GLY A 96 9.91 -13.49 4.23
N TYR A 97 9.66 -12.61 5.20
CA TYR A 97 9.88 -12.87 6.63
C TYR A 97 8.63 -12.57 7.44
N VAL A 98 7.48 -13.06 6.96
CA VAL A 98 6.18 -12.77 7.59
C VAL A 98 6.16 -13.22 9.05
N ALA A 99 6.70 -14.41 9.36
CA ALA A 99 6.75 -14.89 10.75
C ALA A 99 7.57 -13.95 11.63
N GLU A 100 8.69 -13.44 11.12
CA GLU A 100 9.51 -12.46 11.83
C GLU A 100 8.72 -11.17 12.10
N ALA A 101 7.99 -10.69 11.09
CA ALA A 101 7.19 -9.47 11.23
C ALA A 101 6.11 -9.61 12.30
N PHE A 102 5.49 -10.78 12.37
CA PHE A 102 4.50 -11.06 13.42
C PHE A 102 5.11 -11.16 14.81
N GLN A 103 6.32 -11.74 14.91
CA GLN A 103 6.96 -11.99 16.19
C GLN A 103 7.70 -10.78 16.75
N ALA A 104 8.13 -9.87 15.87
CA ALA A 104 8.97 -8.74 16.25
C ALA A 104 8.25 -7.72 17.13
N ALA A 105 6.91 -7.71 17.05
CA ALA A 105 6.08 -6.80 17.84
C ALA A 105 4.63 -7.28 17.74
N GLU A 106 3.73 -6.59 18.44
CA GLU A 106 2.31 -6.78 18.17
C GLU A 106 2.05 -6.49 16.70
N PRO A 107 1.31 -7.36 15.99
CA PRO A 107 0.98 -7.10 14.59
C PRO A 107 0.22 -5.79 14.47
N MET A 108 0.77 -4.85 13.74
CA MET A 108 0.19 -3.52 13.57
C MET A 108 -0.35 -3.26 12.17
N ALA A 109 0.19 -3.96 11.17
CA ALA A 109 -0.28 -3.83 9.81
C ALA A 109 -1.62 -4.55 9.64
N ASP A 110 -2.39 -4.09 8.67
CA ASP A 110 -3.70 -4.68 8.39
C ASP A 110 -3.58 -6.01 7.64
N ILE A 111 -2.59 -6.13 6.76
CA ILE A 111 -2.35 -7.34 5.98
C ILE A 111 -0.85 -7.62 5.93
N TYR A 112 -0.49 -8.90 6.03
CA TYR A 112 0.88 -9.38 5.83
C TYR A 112 0.87 -10.36 4.66
N LEU A 113 1.58 -10.01 3.59
CA LEU A 113 1.73 -10.86 2.40
C LEU A 113 3.12 -11.46 2.35
N GLU A 114 3.18 -12.76 2.14
CA GLU A 114 4.45 -13.46 2.01
C GLU A 114 4.99 -13.37 0.58
N LYS A 115 6.28 -13.08 0.45
CA LYS A 115 6.95 -13.13 -0.85
C LYS A 115 7.22 -14.57 -1.29
N PRO A 116 7.17 -14.88 -2.56
CA PRO A 116 6.89 -13.97 -3.69
C PRO A 116 5.40 -13.68 -3.79
N ALA A 117 5.03 -12.42 -3.90
CA ALA A 117 3.65 -12.00 -4.07
C ALA A 117 3.43 -11.50 -5.48
N ASP A 118 2.41 -12.01 -6.15
CA ASP A 118 2.04 -11.51 -7.48
C ASP A 118 1.53 -10.08 -7.31
N PRO A 119 2.08 -9.11 -8.06
CA PRO A 119 1.59 -7.73 -7.98
C PRO A 119 0.09 -7.57 -8.24
N ARG A 120 -0.51 -8.48 -9.03
CA ARG A 120 -1.95 -8.45 -9.27
C ARG A 120 -2.74 -8.83 -8.02
N GLU A 121 -2.19 -9.71 -7.20
CA GLU A 121 -2.76 -10.03 -5.90
C GLU A 121 -2.73 -8.82 -4.98
N LEU A 122 -1.64 -8.06 -5.01
CA LEU A 122 -1.53 -6.81 -4.26
C LEU A 122 -2.61 -5.81 -4.69
N VAL A 123 -2.85 -5.67 -5.99
CA VAL A 123 -3.92 -4.81 -6.51
C VAL A 123 -5.28 -5.23 -5.94
N GLN A 124 -5.59 -6.53 -5.96
CA GLN A 124 -6.87 -7.04 -5.45
C GLN A 124 -7.04 -6.75 -3.96
N ILE A 125 -5.97 -6.90 -3.20
CA ILE A 125 -5.99 -6.61 -1.75
C ILE A 125 -6.24 -5.13 -1.51
N LEU A 126 -5.54 -4.27 -2.23
CA LEU A 126 -5.74 -2.82 -2.11
C LEU A 126 -7.15 -2.42 -2.51
N ASP A 127 -7.66 -2.97 -3.60
CA ASP A 127 -9.03 -2.72 -4.02
C ASP A 127 -10.02 -3.06 -2.92
N THR A 128 -9.86 -4.22 -2.30
CA THR A 128 -10.73 -4.68 -1.23
C THR A 128 -10.65 -3.77 0.00
N LEU A 129 -9.44 -3.42 0.42
CA LEU A 129 -9.23 -2.57 1.59
C LEU A 129 -9.79 -1.17 1.37
N LEU A 130 -9.57 -0.59 0.21
CA LEU A 130 -10.04 0.75 -0.10
C LEU A 130 -11.55 0.80 -0.29
N GLN A 131 -12.13 -0.24 -0.87
CA GLN A 131 -13.58 -0.34 -1.01
C GLN A 131 -14.24 -0.42 0.36
N ALA A 132 -13.72 -1.22 1.27
CA ALA A 132 -14.23 -1.34 2.63
C ALA A 132 -14.17 0.00 3.36
N ARG A 133 -13.07 0.74 3.18
CA ARG A 133 -12.89 2.06 3.78
C ARG A 133 -13.93 3.05 3.25
N THR A 134 -14.15 3.04 1.94
CA THR A 134 -15.13 3.92 1.29
C THR A 134 -16.55 3.63 1.77
N VAL A 135 -16.90 2.34 1.88
CA VAL A 135 -18.21 1.91 2.38
C VAL A 135 -18.42 2.40 3.82
N ARG A 136 -17.41 2.26 4.68
CA ARG A 136 -17.49 2.74 6.06
C ARG A 136 -17.69 4.25 6.14
N SER A 137 -16.94 5.00 5.34
CA SER A 137 -17.08 6.45 5.28
C SER A 137 -18.49 6.85 4.84
N HIS A 138 -19.04 6.11 3.90
CA HIS A 138 -20.40 6.34 3.40
C HIS A 138 -21.45 6.07 4.47
N ASP A 139 -21.27 5.00 5.21
CA ASP A 139 -22.15 4.65 6.32
C ASP A 139 -22.16 5.73 7.40
N TYR A 140 -21.00 6.28 7.72
CA TYR A 140 -20.88 7.34 8.70
C TYR A 140 -21.48 8.67 8.26
N SER A 141 -21.52 8.92 6.98
CA SER A 141 -22.08 10.17 6.47
C SER A 141 -23.58 10.13 6.28
N ALA A 142 -24.15 8.96 6.39
CA ALA A 142 -25.60 8.82 6.37
C ALA A 142 -26.19 9.08 7.74
#